data_11a96ce2fb3905af7010b69f7c895a78
#
_entry.id   11a96ce2fb3905af7010b69f7c895a78
#
_cell.length_a   1.000
_cell.length_b   1.000
_cell.length_c   1.000
_cell.angle_alpha   90.00
_cell.angle_beta   90.00
_cell.angle_gamma   90.00
#
_symmetry.space_group_name_H-M   'P 1'
#
loop_
_entity.id
_entity.type
_entity.pdbx_description
1 polymer ?
#
loop_
_entity_poly.entity_id
_entity_poly.type
_entity_poly.pdbx_seq_one_letter_code
_entity_poly.pdbx_strand_id
1 'polypeptide(L)'
;MEASSFLAWFAPILSALVICAGQLTLNNRFKVADEKRDLARIETTEKREAEAKWRIGVDKRLDDQDEKIDIMLELQCSQTRSDILHKCHRYIDDLGSASQEEKDSLHSEHEDYKAVCKKLGIENNFIALLVDQVMRLPDRNVHTQGAPTTIGVNEHEVSAT
;
A
#
# COMPACT_ATOMS: atom_id res chain seq x y z
N MET A 1 70.34 -63.50 33.45
CA MET A 1 68.94 -62.95 33.63
C MET A 1 68.41 -62.70 32.24
N GLU A 2 67.43 -63.49 31.81
CA GLU A 2 66.98 -63.53 30.43
C GLU A 2 66.16 -62.33 30.08
N ALA A 3 66.47 -61.65 28.98
CA ALA A 3 65.78 -60.49 28.44
C ALA A 3 64.27 -60.75 28.23
N SER A 4 63.89 -62.00 28.06
CA SER A 4 62.47 -62.44 27.92
C SER A 4 61.61 -62.22 29.19
N SER A 5 62.23 -62.34 30.38
CA SER A 5 61.52 -62.13 31.63
C SER A 5 61.19 -60.66 31.92
N PHE A 6 62.05 -59.77 31.46
CA PHE A 6 61.85 -58.33 31.61
C PHE A 6 60.69 -57.79 30.70
N LEU A 7 60.66 -58.24 29.43
CA LEU A 7 59.64 -57.92 28.48
C LEU A 7 58.24 -58.40 28.92
N ALA A 8 58.13 -59.57 29.57
CA ALA A 8 56.85 -60.09 30.06
C ALA A 8 56.25 -59.25 31.18
N TRP A 9 57.08 -58.59 31.97
CA TRP A 9 56.63 -57.73 33.06
C TRP A 9 56.19 -56.34 32.57
N PHE A 10 56.80 -55.81 31.51
CA PHE A 10 56.47 -54.48 30.99
C PHE A 10 55.36 -54.48 29.95
N ALA A 11 55.07 -55.58 29.30
CA ALA A 11 54.02 -55.69 28.29
C ALA A 11 52.59 -55.21 28.77
N PRO A 12 52.15 -55.66 29.96
CA PRO A 12 50.86 -55.22 30.46
C PRO A 12 50.81 -53.71 30.81
N ILE A 13 51.94 -53.15 31.26
CA ILE A 13 52.00 -51.70 31.57
C ILE A 13 51.96 -50.85 30.28
N LEU A 14 52.67 -51.28 29.26
CA LEU A 14 52.64 -50.61 27.96
C LEU A 14 51.25 -50.69 27.29
N SER A 15 50.62 -51.87 27.36
CA SER A 15 49.25 -52.02 26.82
C SER A 15 48.25 -51.14 27.57
N ALA A 16 48.34 -51.04 28.87
CA ALA A 16 47.45 -50.10 29.66
C ALA A 16 47.71 -48.66 29.34
N LEU A 17 48.94 -48.21 29.12
CA LEU A 17 49.28 -46.86 28.69
C LEU A 17 48.74 -46.53 27.32
N VAL A 18 48.82 -47.44 26.36
CA VAL A 18 48.24 -47.25 25.00
C VAL A 18 46.73 -47.15 25.05
N ILE A 19 46.06 -47.97 25.84
CA ILE A 19 44.59 -47.92 26.04
C ILE A 19 44.20 -46.62 26.69
N CYS A 20 44.88 -46.16 27.74
CA CYS A 20 44.59 -44.87 28.39
C CYS A 20 44.81 -43.67 27.45
N ALA A 21 45.89 -43.68 26.68
CA ALA A 21 46.14 -42.64 25.68
C ALA A 21 45.07 -42.63 24.56
N GLY A 22 44.64 -43.82 24.12
CA GLY A 22 43.53 -43.97 23.16
C GLY A 22 42.21 -43.44 23.68
N GLN A 23 41.86 -43.74 24.95
CA GLN A 23 40.65 -43.26 25.59
C GLN A 23 40.66 -41.72 25.78
N LEU A 24 41.79 -41.14 26.16
CA LEU A 24 41.97 -39.69 26.28
C LEU A 24 41.78 -38.97 24.95
N THR A 25 42.35 -39.52 23.87
CA THR A 25 42.19 -38.91 22.53
C THR A 25 40.77 -39.03 22.00
N LEU A 26 40.08 -40.15 22.24
CA LEU A 26 38.66 -40.33 21.89
C LEU A 26 37.79 -39.39 22.66
N ASN A 27 37.93 -39.28 23.99
CA ASN A 27 37.15 -38.36 24.81
C ASN A 27 37.33 -36.91 24.39
N ASN A 28 38.54 -36.48 24.04
CA ASN A 28 38.78 -35.14 23.55
C ASN A 28 38.09 -34.88 22.17
N ARG A 29 38.12 -35.88 21.27
CA ARG A 29 37.40 -35.76 19.98
C ARG A 29 35.88 -35.67 20.16
N PHE A 30 35.32 -36.44 21.10
CA PHE A 30 33.88 -36.34 21.39
C PHE A 30 33.50 -34.98 21.99
N LYS A 31 34.27 -34.45 22.94
CA LYS A 31 34.06 -33.11 23.50
C LYS A 31 34.07 -32.02 22.42
N VAL A 32 35.09 -32.03 21.54
CA VAL A 32 35.17 -31.05 20.44
C VAL A 32 34.01 -31.20 19.44
N ALA A 33 33.56 -32.45 19.19
CA ALA A 33 32.40 -32.66 18.32
C ALA A 33 31.10 -32.18 18.94
N ASP A 34 30.91 -32.37 20.26
CA ASP A 34 29.71 -31.87 20.98
C ASP A 34 29.71 -30.34 21.07
N GLU A 35 30.85 -29.70 21.38
CA GLU A 35 30.99 -28.24 21.35
C GLU A 35 30.65 -27.65 19.97
N LYS A 36 31.09 -28.26 18.88
CA LYS A 36 30.75 -27.83 17.53
C LYS A 36 29.25 -27.97 17.24
N ARG A 37 28.60 -29.04 17.74
CA ARG A 37 27.15 -29.23 17.58
C ARG A 37 26.36 -28.19 18.37
N ASP A 38 26.81 -27.88 19.57
CA ASP A 38 26.15 -26.88 20.41
C ASP A 38 26.29 -25.47 19.83
N LEU A 39 27.47 -25.11 19.31
CA LEU A 39 27.67 -23.85 18.59
C LEU A 39 26.78 -23.75 17.36
N ALA A 40 26.68 -24.82 16.56
CA ALA A 40 25.80 -24.85 15.39
C ALA A 40 24.33 -24.73 15.78
N ARG A 41 23.89 -25.30 16.91
CA ARG A 41 22.54 -25.13 17.44
C ARG A 41 22.27 -23.70 17.88
N ILE A 42 23.21 -23.07 18.59
CA ILE A 42 23.11 -21.66 19.01
C ILE A 42 22.97 -20.76 17.80
N GLU A 43 23.85 -20.92 16.81
CA GLU A 43 23.79 -20.13 15.57
C GLU A 43 22.47 -20.28 14.81
N THR A 44 21.91 -21.50 14.76
CA THR A 44 20.61 -21.73 14.12
C THR A 44 19.46 -21.13 14.89
N THR A 45 19.50 -21.12 16.23
CA THR A 45 18.47 -20.47 17.06
C THR A 45 18.53 -18.96 16.96
N GLU A 46 19.73 -18.36 17.00
CA GLU A 46 19.92 -16.92 16.81
C GLU A 46 19.41 -16.45 15.43
N LYS A 47 19.72 -17.19 14.36
CA LYS A 47 19.19 -16.89 13.02
C LYS A 47 17.66 -16.94 12.97
N ARG A 48 17.03 -17.94 13.59
CA ARG A 48 15.57 -18.06 13.65
C ARG A 48 14.94 -16.91 14.44
N GLU A 49 15.55 -16.52 15.56
CA GLU A 49 15.07 -15.39 16.35
C GLU A 49 15.21 -14.07 15.62
N ALA A 50 16.33 -13.86 14.92
CA ALA A 50 16.54 -12.67 14.09
C ALA A 50 15.51 -12.60 12.94
N GLU A 51 15.24 -13.72 12.28
CA GLU A 51 14.23 -13.81 11.23
C GLU A 51 12.81 -13.55 11.77
N ALA A 52 12.49 -14.11 12.92
CA ALA A 52 11.19 -13.85 13.57
C ALA A 52 11.01 -12.37 13.93
N LYS A 53 12.03 -11.73 14.51
CA LYS A 53 12.02 -10.29 14.81
C LYS A 53 11.89 -9.44 13.54
N TRP A 54 12.57 -9.83 12.48
CA TRP A 54 12.48 -9.14 11.19
C TRP A 54 11.05 -9.24 10.61
N ARG A 55 10.41 -10.42 10.63
CA ARG A 55 9.02 -10.62 10.17
C ARG A 55 8.05 -9.74 10.95
N ILE A 56 8.13 -9.74 12.27
CA ILE A 56 7.29 -8.87 13.11
C ILE A 56 7.49 -7.39 12.76
N GLY A 57 8.72 -6.97 12.49
CA GLY A 57 9.02 -5.60 12.07
C GLY A 57 8.47 -5.25 10.70
N VAL A 58 8.42 -6.20 9.76
CA VAL A 58 7.81 -6.01 8.44
C VAL A 58 6.28 -5.93 8.56
N ASP A 59 5.66 -6.86 9.28
CA ASP A 59 4.20 -6.89 9.46
C ASP A 59 3.72 -5.57 10.08
N LYS A 60 4.40 -5.08 11.13
CA LYS A 60 4.07 -3.78 11.72
C LYS A 60 4.18 -2.61 10.75
N ARG A 61 5.20 -2.62 9.85
CA ARG A 61 5.32 -1.54 8.83
C ARG A 61 4.22 -1.62 7.78
N LEU A 62 3.75 -2.82 7.44
CA LEU A 62 2.64 -3.02 6.52
C LEU A 62 1.34 -2.48 7.15
N ASP A 63 1.06 -2.83 8.41
CA ASP A 63 -0.09 -2.30 9.14
C ASP A 63 -0.07 -0.77 9.23
N ASP A 64 1.09 -0.17 9.56
CA ASP A 64 1.28 1.29 9.59
C ASP A 64 1.09 1.94 8.20
N GLN A 65 1.41 1.23 7.11
CA GLN A 65 1.20 1.72 5.74
C GLN A 65 -0.27 1.62 5.34
N ASP A 66 -0.95 0.55 5.68
CA ASP A 66 -2.38 0.35 5.40
C ASP A 66 -3.21 1.42 6.11
N GLU A 67 -2.92 1.73 7.39
CA GLU A 67 -3.57 2.83 8.12
C GLU A 67 -3.38 4.19 7.42
N LYS A 68 -2.17 4.48 6.93
CA LYS A 68 -1.91 5.73 6.19
C LYS A 68 -2.66 5.80 4.86
N ILE A 69 -2.79 4.67 4.17
CA ILE A 69 -3.54 4.59 2.92
C ILE A 69 -5.02 4.86 3.18
N ASP A 70 -5.59 4.31 4.24
CA ASP A 70 -6.98 4.53 4.62
C ASP A 70 -7.24 6.00 4.95
N ILE A 71 -6.37 6.64 5.74
CA ILE A 71 -6.45 8.07 6.04
C ILE A 71 -6.37 8.92 4.76
N MET A 72 -5.47 8.58 3.83
CA MET A 72 -5.35 9.30 2.56
C MET A 72 -6.59 9.14 1.69
N LEU A 73 -7.20 7.96 1.64
CA LEU A 73 -8.44 7.71 0.92
C LEU A 73 -9.62 8.48 1.51
N GLU A 74 -9.74 8.56 2.84
CA GLU A 74 -10.76 9.37 3.52
C GLU A 74 -10.60 10.86 3.20
N LEU A 75 -9.38 11.38 3.24
CA LEU A 75 -9.06 12.76 2.89
C LEU A 75 -9.42 13.06 1.43
N GLN A 76 -9.04 12.20 0.51
CA GLN A 76 -9.36 12.31 -0.92
C GLN A 76 -10.88 12.27 -1.14
N CYS A 77 -11.58 11.34 -0.47
CA CYS A 77 -13.04 11.25 -0.51
C CYS A 77 -13.71 12.56 -0.05
N SER A 78 -13.22 13.13 1.05
CA SER A 78 -13.73 14.41 1.59
C SER A 78 -13.48 15.59 0.64
N GLN A 79 -12.29 15.65 0.04
CA GLN A 79 -11.92 16.68 -0.94
C GLN A 79 -12.78 16.59 -2.20
N THR A 80 -12.86 15.42 -2.81
CA THR A 80 -13.68 15.20 -4.02
C THR A 80 -15.15 15.50 -3.76
N ARG A 81 -15.66 15.13 -2.56
CA ARG A 81 -17.02 15.50 -2.14
C ARG A 81 -17.23 17.01 -2.14
N SER A 82 -16.30 17.76 -1.56
CA SER A 82 -16.38 19.22 -1.51
C SER A 82 -16.38 19.85 -2.91
N ASP A 83 -15.52 19.32 -3.79
CA ASP A 83 -15.40 19.82 -5.16
C ASP A 83 -16.67 19.55 -5.97
N ILE A 84 -17.24 18.36 -5.89
CA ILE A 84 -18.51 18.00 -6.52
C ILE A 84 -19.64 18.91 -6.01
N LEU A 85 -19.75 19.10 -4.68
CA LEU A 85 -20.76 19.97 -4.07
C LEU A 85 -20.63 21.41 -4.57
N HIS A 86 -19.43 21.96 -4.58
CA HIS A 86 -19.17 23.30 -5.07
C HIS A 86 -19.56 23.46 -6.55
N LYS A 87 -19.24 22.48 -7.40
CA LYS A 87 -19.63 22.47 -8.81
C LYS A 87 -21.16 22.38 -8.96
N CYS A 88 -21.81 21.49 -8.22
CA CYS A 88 -23.25 21.35 -8.26
C CYS A 88 -23.97 22.67 -7.87
N HIS A 89 -23.57 23.27 -6.74
CA HIS A 89 -24.14 24.57 -6.31
C HIS A 89 -23.89 25.65 -7.35
N ARG A 90 -22.68 25.75 -7.90
CA ARG A 90 -22.42 26.72 -8.97
C ARG A 90 -23.30 26.52 -10.19
N TYR A 91 -23.51 25.29 -10.65
CA TYR A 91 -24.36 25.04 -11.81
C TYR A 91 -25.85 25.26 -11.53
N ILE A 92 -26.32 24.88 -10.35
CA ILE A 92 -27.74 25.00 -9.97
C ILE A 92 -28.09 26.42 -9.59
N ASP A 93 -27.35 27.01 -8.63
CA ASP A 93 -27.74 28.26 -7.98
C ASP A 93 -27.27 29.50 -8.75
N ASP A 94 -26.03 29.49 -9.26
CA ASP A 94 -25.44 30.67 -9.89
C ASP A 94 -25.75 30.75 -11.39
N LEU A 95 -25.74 29.64 -12.08
CA LEU A 95 -25.81 29.62 -13.55
C LEU A 95 -27.16 29.14 -14.09
N GLY A 96 -27.85 28.27 -13.35
CA GLY A 96 -29.10 27.65 -13.80
C GLY A 96 -28.97 26.82 -15.08
N SER A 97 -27.73 26.55 -15.52
CA SER A 97 -27.40 25.82 -16.75
C SER A 97 -26.02 25.23 -16.69
N ALA A 98 -25.77 24.15 -17.42
CA ALA A 98 -24.47 23.53 -17.55
C ALA A 98 -24.23 23.05 -19.00
N SER A 99 -23.02 23.19 -19.53
CA SER A 99 -22.68 22.63 -20.84
C SER A 99 -22.58 21.12 -20.80
N GLN A 100 -22.68 20.47 -21.95
CA GLN A 100 -22.57 19.02 -22.00
C GLN A 100 -21.22 18.54 -21.47
N GLU A 101 -20.13 19.23 -21.79
CA GLU A 101 -18.78 18.91 -21.29
C GLU A 101 -18.69 19.01 -19.75
N GLU A 102 -19.34 20.03 -19.16
CA GLU A 102 -19.38 20.21 -17.69
C GLU A 102 -20.18 19.09 -17.03
N LYS A 103 -21.28 18.66 -17.64
CA LYS A 103 -22.07 17.52 -17.18
C LYS A 103 -21.27 16.21 -17.23
N ASP A 104 -20.62 15.95 -18.36
CA ASP A 104 -19.82 14.74 -18.58
C ASP A 104 -18.64 14.67 -17.59
N SER A 105 -17.96 15.80 -17.37
CA SER A 105 -16.89 15.92 -16.38
C SER A 105 -17.39 15.65 -14.96
N LEU A 106 -18.51 16.27 -14.57
CA LEU A 106 -19.13 16.09 -13.25
C LEU A 106 -19.58 14.63 -13.04
N HIS A 107 -20.13 14.01 -14.07
CA HIS A 107 -20.53 12.61 -14.02
C HIS A 107 -19.34 11.68 -13.80
N SER A 108 -18.23 11.88 -14.55
CA SER A 108 -17.02 11.11 -14.38
C SER A 108 -16.43 11.23 -12.96
N GLU A 109 -16.34 12.46 -12.45
CA GLU A 109 -15.86 12.71 -11.09
C GLU A 109 -16.76 12.05 -10.02
N HIS A 110 -18.06 12.05 -10.25
CA HIS A 110 -19.00 11.39 -9.36
C HIS A 110 -18.84 9.86 -9.37
N GLU A 111 -18.60 9.23 -10.53
CA GLU A 111 -18.36 7.80 -10.59
C GLU A 111 -17.03 7.41 -9.89
N ASP A 112 -15.98 8.22 -10.05
CA ASP A 112 -14.71 8.03 -9.32
C ASP A 112 -14.92 8.16 -7.80
N TYR A 113 -15.68 9.18 -7.37
CA TYR A 113 -16.07 9.37 -5.98
C TYR A 113 -16.84 8.17 -5.42
N LYS A 114 -17.82 7.64 -6.16
CA LYS A 114 -18.58 6.45 -5.76
C LYS A 114 -17.68 5.23 -5.58
N ALA A 115 -16.70 5.05 -6.48
CA ALA A 115 -15.76 3.95 -6.39
C ALA A 115 -14.92 4.01 -5.10
N VAL A 116 -14.47 5.21 -4.71
CA VAL A 116 -13.73 5.42 -3.45
C VAL A 116 -14.65 5.21 -2.24
N CYS A 117 -15.85 5.81 -2.23
CA CYS A 117 -16.83 5.62 -1.15
C CYS A 117 -17.16 4.14 -0.92
N LYS A 118 -17.34 3.37 -2.01
CA LYS A 118 -17.61 1.93 -1.92
C LYS A 118 -16.47 1.17 -1.22
N LYS A 119 -15.21 1.54 -1.48
CA LYS A 119 -14.05 0.94 -0.79
C LYS A 119 -14.04 1.26 0.71
N LEU A 120 -14.42 2.48 1.06
CA LEU A 120 -14.49 2.95 2.44
C LEU A 120 -15.77 2.55 3.18
N GLY A 121 -16.73 1.90 2.51
CA GLY A 121 -18.03 1.56 3.10
C GLY A 121 -18.91 2.78 3.41
N ILE A 122 -18.68 3.91 2.73
CA ILE A 122 -19.43 5.17 2.92
C ILE A 122 -20.57 5.22 1.92
N GLU A 123 -21.79 5.39 2.41
CA GLU A 123 -22.96 5.69 1.58
C GLU A 123 -23.24 7.20 1.57
N ASN A 124 -23.34 7.78 0.37
CA ASN A 124 -23.63 9.22 0.22
C ASN A 124 -24.63 9.49 -0.91
N ASN A 125 -25.90 9.26 -0.61
CA ASN A 125 -26.99 9.46 -1.56
C ASN A 125 -27.27 10.94 -1.88
N PHE A 126 -26.86 11.87 -1.02
CA PHE A 126 -27.11 13.30 -1.22
C PHE A 126 -26.35 13.85 -2.44
N ILE A 127 -25.09 13.47 -2.63
CA ILE A 127 -24.29 13.87 -3.80
C ILE A 127 -24.95 13.37 -5.09
N ALA A 128 -25.41 12.13 -5.10
CA ALA A 128 -26.07 11.54 -6.26
C ALA A 128 -27.31 12.35 -6.70
N LEU A 129 -28.11 12.83 -5.74
CA LEU A 129 -29.28 13.66 -6.02
C LEU A 129 -28.91 15.01 -6.64
N LEU A 130 -27.86 15.68 -6.13
CA LEU A 130 -27.39 16.95 -6.68
C LEU A 130 -26.81 16.79 -8.08
N VAL A 131 -26.01 15.76 -8.32
CA VAL A 131 -25.49 15.46 -9.66
C VAL A 131 -26.63 15.19 -10.64
N ASP A 132 -27.64 14.40 -10.26
CA ASP A 132 -28.81 14.12 -11.08
C ASP A 132 -29.58 15.41 -11.39
N GLN A 133 -29.68 16.36 -10.44
CA GLN A 133 -30.26 17.66 -10.66
C GLN A 133 -29.50 18.49 -11.72
N VAL A 134 -28.15 18.50 -11.66
CA VAL A 134 -27.31 19.17 -12.66
C VAL A 134 -27.47 18.54 -14.05
N MET A 135 -27.58 17.22 -14.15
CA MET A 135 -27.82 16.53 -15.43
C MET A 135 -29.10 16.95 -16.12
N ARG A 136 -30.10 17.38 -15.36
CA ARG A 136 -31.39 17.87 -15.88
C ARG A 136 -31.41 19.37 -16.24
N LEU A 137 -30.34 20.11 -15.93
CA LEU A 137 -30.28 21.53 -16.29
C LEU A 137 -30.24 21.74 -17.82
N PRO A 138 -30.73 22.86 -18.33
CA PRO A 138 -30.65 23.22 -19.73
C PRO A 138 -29.16 23.32 -20.16
N ASP A 139 -28.90 22.99 -21.44
CA ASP A 139 -27.57 23.14 -22.01
C ASP A 139 -27.28 24.62 -22.30
N ARG A 140 -26.21 25.15 -21.72
CA ARG A 140 -25.78 26.53 -21.86
C ARG A 140 -25.44 26.88 -23.32
N ASN A 141 -24.93 25.94 -24.10
CA ASN A 141 -24.49 26.20 -25.47
C ASN A 141 -25.63 26.30 -26.49
N VAL A 142 -26.85 25.86 -26.15
CA VAL A 142 -28.00 25.92 -27.07
C VAL A 142 -28.55 27.33 -27.21
N HIS A 143 -28.43 28.20 -26.19
CA HIS A 143 -28.97 29.52 -26.22
C HIS A 143 -28.17 30.58 -27.01
N THR A 144 -26.93 30.29 -27.39
CA THR A 144 -26.05 31.24 -28.13
C THR A 144 -26.21 31.18 -29.67
N GLN A 145 -26.94 30.21 -30.21
CA GLN A 145 -27.10 30.07 -31.66
C GLN A 145 -28.45 30.60 -32.21
N GLY A 146 -29.31 31.21 -31.43
CA GLY A 146 -30.71 31.51 -31.81
C GLY A 146 -31.18 32.95 -31.73
N ALA A 147 -30.29 33.95 -31.66
CA ALA A 147 -30.75 35.34 -31.83
C ALA A 147 -30.43 35.80 -33.27
N PRO A 148 -31.44 35.92 -34.18
CA PRO A 148 -31.22 36.60 -35.44
C PRO A 148 -30.96 38.09 -35.16
N THR A 149 -29.74 38.52 -35.43
CA THR A 149 -29.41 39.98 -35.42
C THR A 149 -30.19 40.64 -36.57
N THR A 150 -31.39 41.07 -36.25
CA THR A 150 -32.13 41.98 -37.16
C THR A 150 -31.45 43.35 -37.06
N ILE A 151 -30.45 43.55 -37.89
CA ILE A 151 -29.94 44.91 -38.16
C ILE A 151 -31.01 45.64 -38.97
N GLY A 152 -31.88 46.41 -38.27
CA GLY A 152 -32.75 47.37 -38.86
C GLY A 152 -31.94 48.55 -39.33
N VAL A 153 -31.61 48.57 -40.61
CA VAL A 153 -31.10 49.75 -41.29
C VAL A 153 -32.30 50.67 -41.51
N ASN A 154 -32.45 51.66 -40.67
CA ASN A 154 -33.32 52.80 -40.96
C ASN A 154 -32.52 53.82 -41.84
N GLU A 155 -32.67 53.68 -43.14
CA GLU A 155 -32.33 54.77 -44.07
C GLU A 155 -33.35 55.89 -43.88
N HIS A 156 -32.97 56.96 -43.22
CA HIS A 156 -33.67 58.24 -43.27
C HIS A 156 -33.15 58.97 -44.50
N GLU A 157 -33.95 58.92 -45.56
CA GLU A 157 -33.90 59.91 -46.68
C GLU A 157 -34.18 61.28 -46.13
N VAL A 158 -33.21 62.17 -46.18
CA VAL A 158 -33.37 63.60 -46.06
C VAL A 158 -33.47 64.19 -47.45
N SER A 159 -34.67 64.44 -47.90
CA SER A 159 -34.96 65.28 -49.09
C SER A 159 -34.71 66.74 -48.75
N ALA A 160 -33.79 67.35 -49.56
CA ALA A 160 -33.59 68.80 -49.61
C ALA A 160 -34.62 69.50 -50.51
N THR A 161 -35.16 70.57 -50.01
CA THR A 161 -35.64 71.74 -50.80
C THR A 161 -35.23 73.00 -50.13
#